data_c263d8b226362acfaba6caef420526b3
#
_entry.id   c263d8b226362acfaba6caef420526b3
#
_cell.length_a   1.000
_cell.length_b   1.000
_cell.length_c   1.000
_cell.angle_alpha   90.00
_cell.angle_beta   90.00
_cell.angle_gamma   90.00
#
_symmetry.space_group_name_H-M   'P 1'
#
loop_
_entity.id
_entity.type
_entity.pdbx_description
1 polymer ?
#
loop_
_entity_poly.entity_id
_entity_poly.type
_entity_poly.pdbx_seq_one_letter_code
_entity_poly.pdbx_strand_id
1 'polypeptide(L)'
;VAAFLAQHPALQIELVLLDRIVDLVDEGFDVGVRIAQLPESSLIAVGVGHTRRIVCASPRYLKRAGTPARPDELAGHACIASSALGETHTWSFGGLPAQRVAIRPVLVTNQIDAAIDACVAGLGCLQALRYQAQAALERGKLRRLLARFEAAPLPIQLVYPHARLLSANVRAFVDFAVPRLRVSLSDADTVNAPR
;
A
#
# COMPACT_ATOMS: atom_id res chain seq x y z
N VAL A 1 14.80 -0.03 9.23
CA VAL A 1 16.19 -0.34 8.87
C VAL A 1 17.17 0.46 9.72
N ALA A 2 17.13 1.81 9.72
CA ALA A 2 18.11 2.65 10.46
C ALA A 2 18.27 2.27 11.93
N ALA A 3 17.15 2.09 12.66
CA ALA A 3 17.19 1.69 14.08
C ALA A 3 17.78 0.29 14.33
N PHE A 4 17.72 -0.60 13.35
CA PHE A 4 18.37 -1.91 13.41
C PHE A 4 19.88 -1.77 13.21
N LEU A 5 20.31 -1.03 12.19
CA LEU A 5 21.73 -0.79 11.92
C LEU A 5 22.44 -0.08 13.08
N ALA A 6 21.74 0.82 13.79
CA ALA A 6 22.28 1.46 14.99
C ALA A 6 22.62 0.47 16.12
N GLN A 7 21.91 -0.68 16.19
CA GLN A 7 22.16 -1.76 17.14
C GLN A 7 23.14 -2.81 16.62
N HIS A 8 23.38 -2.83 15.33
CA HIS A 8 24.23 -3.81 14.63
C HIS A 8 25.23 -3.12 13.70
N PRO A 9 26.19 -2.35 14.21
CA PRO A 9 27.05 -1.49 13.39
C PRO A 9 28.01 -2.26 12.45
N ALA A 10 28.18 -3.57 12.66
CA ALA A 10 28.97 -4.42 11.78
C ALA A 10 28.17 -4.95 10.56
N LEU A 11 26.86 -4.70 10.49
CA LEU A 11 26.03 -5.16 9.39
C LEU A 11 25.86 -4.07 8.34
N GLN A 12 25.77 -4.50 7.09
CA GLN A 12 25.36 -3.69 5.94
C GLN A 12 24.00 -4.22 5.44
N ILE A 13 23.10 -3.31 5.09
CA ILE A 13 21.81 -3.64 4.46
C ILE A 13 21.69 -2.87 3.16
N GLU A 14 21.45 -3.60 2.09
CA GLU A 14 20.98 -3.03 0.83
C GLU A 14 19.45 -3.00 0.88
N LEU A 15 18.84 -1.81 0.77
CA LEU A 15 17.40 -1.63 0.75
C LEU A 15 16.95 -1.29 -0.67
N VAL A 16 16.23 -2.22 -1.30
CA VAL A 16 15.68 -2.05 -2.64
C VAL A 16 14.16 -1.85 -2.54
N LEU A 17 13.66 -0.77 -3.10
CA LEU A 17 12.23 -0.45 -3.15
C LEU A 17 11.72 -0.68 -4.57
N LEU A 18 10.84 -1.66 -4.73
CA LEU A 18 10.31 -2.09 -6.02
C LEU A 18 8.79 -2.14 -6.00
N ASP A 19 8.18 -1.69 -7.07
CA ASP A 19 6.73 -1.72 -7.30
C ASP A 19 6.28 -2.96 -8.09
N ARG A 20 7.15 -3.96 -8.25
CA ARG A 20 6.86 -5.24 -8.91
C ARG A 20 6.99 -6.41 -7.94
N ILE A 21 6.34 -7.49 -8.28
CA ILE A 21 6.57 -8.76 -7.59
C ILE A 21 7.96 -9.27 -8.00
N VAL A 22 8.79 -9.56 -7.02
CA VAL A 22 10.13 -10.12 -7.20
C VAL A 22 10.16 -11.57 -6.71
N ASP A 23 10.95 -12.42 -7.34
CA ASP A 23 11.33 -13.69 -6.76
C ASP A 23 12.52 -13.47 -5.82
N LEU A 24 12.29 -13.69 -4.51
CA LEU A 24 13.33 -13.43 -3.51
C LEU A 24 14.53 -14.36 -3.64
N VAL A 25 14.29 -15.60 -4.10
CA VAL A 25 15.34 -16.60 -4.24
C VAL A 25 16.19 -16.28 -5.47
N ASP A 26 15.55 -16.11 -6.62
CA ASP A 26 16.22 -15.89 -7.88
C ASP A 26 16.96 -14.55 -7.94
N GLU A 27 16.39 -13.52 -7.30
CA GLU A 27 16.98 -12.18 -7.25
C GLU A 27 17.91 -11.97 -6.04
N GLY A 28 18.10 -12.98 -5.20
CA GLY A 28 19.08 -12.96 -4.10
C GLY A 28 18.68 -12.14 -2.88
N PHE A 29 17.41 -11.78 -2.71
CA PHE A 29 16.95 -11.06 -1.55
C PHE A 29 16.84 -11.96 -0.30
N ASP A 30 17.31 -11.47 0.83
CA ASP A 30 17.23 -12.18 2.09
C ASP A 30 15.86 -12.07 2.75
N VAL A 31 15.24 -10.88 2.68
CA VAL A 31 13.94 -10.56 3.31
C VAL A 31 13.17 -9.60 2.41
N GLY A 32 11.87 -9.80 2.30
CA GLY A 32 10.96 -8.88 1.61
C GLY A 32 9.74 -8.53 2.45
N VAL A 33 9.12 -7.39 2.16
CA VAL A 33 7.78 -7.05 2.66
C VAL A 33 6.80 -7.15 1.50
N ARG A 34 5.75 -7.96 1.65
CA ARG A 34 4.72 -8.15 0.64
C ARG A 34 3.35 -7.76 1.14
N ILE A 35 2.59 -7.09 0.27
CA ILE A 35 1.22 -6.63 0.54
C ILE A 35 0.30 -7.30 -0.48
N ALA A 36 -0.04 -8.55 -0.22
CA ALA A 36 -0.94 -9.36 -1.04
C ALA A 36 -1.31 -10.66 -0.33
N GLN A 37 -2.38 -11.32 -0.77
CA GLN A 37 -2.58 -12.75 -0.52
C GLN A 37 -1.45 -13.50 -1.25
N LEU A 38 -0.68 -14.27 -0.50
CA LEU A 38 0.39 -15.08 -1.08
C LEU A 38 -0.19 -16.44 -1.48
N PRO A 39 0.11 -16.93 -2.68
CA PRO A 39 -0.11 -18.34 -2.99
C PRO A 39 0.82 -19.21 -2.13
N GLU A 40 0.54 -20.50 -2.06
CA GLU A 40 1.46 -21.45 -1.45
C GLU A 40 2.84 -21.35 -2.12
N SER A 41 3.87 -21.18 -1.33
CA SER A 41 5.24 -20.99 -1.80
C SER A 41 6.25 -21.56 -0.78
N SER A 42 7.49 -21.72 -1.20
CA SER A 42 8.62 -22.12 -0.34
C SER A 42 9.10 -21.02 0.62
N LEU A 43 8.44 -19.86 0.60
CA LEU A 43 8.77 -18.74 1.47
C LEU A 43 8.09 -18.89 2.84
N ILE A 44 8.81 -18.49 3.87
CA ILE A 44 8.20 -18.28 5.17
C ILE A 44 7.57 -16.91 5.17
N ALA A 45 6.29 -16.82 5.56
CA ALA A 45 5.53 -15.59 5.61
C ALA A 45 5.09 -15.30 7.05
N VAL A 46 5.49 -14.15 7.59
CA VAL A 46 5.11 -13.69 8.92
C VAL A 46 4.20 -12.48 8.78
N GLY A 47 2.94 -12.63 9.19
CA GLY A 47 1.97 -11.53 9.19
C GLY A 47 2.37 -10.43 10.16
N VAL A 48 2.41 -9.19 9.66
CA VAL A 48 2.77 -8.00 10.45
C VAL A 48 1.65 -6.97 10.54
N GLY A 49 0.61 -7.08 9.71
CA GLY A 49 -0.55 -6.20 9.72
C GLY A 49 -1.40 -6.35 8.47
N HIS A 50 -2.29 -5.39 8.27
CA HIS A 50 -3.16 -5.31 7.11
C HIS A 50 -3.18 -3.87 6.58
N THR A 51 -3.55 -3.72 5.32
CA THR A 51 -3.86 -2.42 4.73
C THR A 51 -5.05 -2.55 3.79
N ARG A 52 -5.58 -1.42 3.32
CA ARG A 52 -6.69 -1.39 2.36
C ARG A 52 -6.34 -0.53 1.17
N ARG A 53 -6.89 -0.87 0.02
CA ARG A 53 -6.98 0.07 -1.10
C ARG A 53 -8.09 1.05 -0.80
N ILE A 54 -7.77 2.32 -0.79
CA ILE A 54 -8.72 3.42 -0.58
C ILE A 54 -8.75 4.30 -1.82
N VAL A 55 -9.87 4.99 -2.05
CA VAL A 55 -9.94 6.09 -2.99
C VAL A 55 -9.90 7.40 -2.20
N CYS A 56 -9.12 8.35 -2.67
CA CYS A 56 -9.04 9.67 -2.06
C CYS A 56 -8.93 10.78 -3.11
N ALA A 57 -9.28 12.00 -2.72
CA ALA A 57 -9.09 13.20 -3.51
C ALA A 57 -8.92 14.43 -2.59
N SER A 58 -8.32 15.50 -3.11
CA SER A 58 -8.20 16.74 -2.34
C SER A 58 -9.55 17.48 -2.25
N PRO A 59 -9.81 18.19 -1.14
CA PRO A 59 -10.99 19.04 -1.01
C PRO A 59 -11.15 20.04 -2.16
N ARG A 60 -10.02 20.57 -2.66
CA ARG A 60 -10.00 21.49 -3.81
C ARG A 60 -10.56 20.83 -5.08
N TYR A 61 -10.15 19.58 -5.37
CA TYR A 61 -10.67 18.83 -6.50
C TYR A 61 -12.17 18.58 -6.34
N LEU A 62 -12.59 18.08 -5.18
CA LEU A 62 -13.99 17.75 -4.91
C LEU A 62 -14.93 18.96 -4.98
N LYS A 63 -14.45 20.14 -4.54
CA LYS A 63 -15.24 21.39 -4.70
C LYS A 63 -15.52 21.74 -6.16
N ARG A 64 -14.60 21.42 -7.07
CA ARG A 64 -14.72 21.72 -8.51
C ARG A 64 -15.49 20.64 -9.27
N ALA A 65 -15.20 19.37 -8.98
CA ALA A 65 -15.65 18.24 -9.80
C ALA A 65 -16.80 17.44 -9.17
N GLY A 66 -17.20 17.77 -7.92
CA GLY A 66 -18.16 16.98 -7.16
C GLY A 66 -17.48 15.84 -6.39
N THR A 67 -18.26 15.19 -5.55
CA THR A 67 -17.82 14.03 -4.74
C THR A 67 -18.51 12.79 -5.27
N PRO A 68 -17.81 11.78 -5.79
CA PRO A 68 -18.44 10.55 -6.26
C PRO A 68 -19.08 9.80 -5.08
N ALA A 69 -20.35 9.44 -5.20
CA ALA A 69 -21.10 8.68 -4.22
C ALA A 69 -21.03 7.17 -4.47
N ARG A 70 -20.71 6.76 -5.72
CA ARG A 70 -20.63 5.38 -6.17
C ARG A 70 -19.39 5.17 -7.04
N PRO A 71 -18.85 3.94 -7.10
CA PRO A 71 -17.67 3.64 -7.90
C PRO A 71 -17.81 3.94 -9.39
N ASP A 72 -18.96 3.70 -9.99
CA ASP A 72 -19.25 3.94 -11.41
C ASP A 72 -19.13 5.42 -11.79
N GLU A 73 -19.37 6.34 -10.87
CA GLU A 73 -19.22 7.79 -11.10
C GLU A 73 -17.76 8.21 -11.35
N LEU A 74 -16.78 7.37 -10.96
CA LEU A 74 -15.36 7.62 -11.25
C LEU A 74 -15.03 7.68 -12.73
N ALA A 75 -15.86 7.08 -13.59
CA ALA A 75 -15.74 7.21 -15.04
C ALA A 75 -15.85 8.67 -15.54
N GLY A 76 -16.54 9.52 -14.79
CA GLY A 76 -16.67 10.96 -15.04
C GLY A 76 -15.61 11.83 -14.37
N HIS A 77 -14.76 11.26 -13.53
CA HIS A 77 -13.71 11.98 -12.79
C HIS A 77 -12.34 11.82 -13.43
N ALA A 78 -11.51 12.86 -13.33
CA ALA A 78 -10.09 12.74 -13.57
C ALA A 78 -9.50 11.78 -12.51
N CYS A 79 -8.72 10.79 -12.95
CA CYS A 79 -8.11 9.80 -12.06
C CYS A 79 -6.58 9.83 -12.21
N ILE A 80 -5.90 9.50 -11.11
CA ILE A 80 -4.46 9.31 -11.05
C ILE A 80 -4.23 7.84 -10.77
N ALA A 81 -3.54 7.14 -11.66
CA ALA A 81 -3.27 5.72 -11.55
C ALA A 81 -1.82 5.47 -11.13
N SER A 82 -1.63 4.52 -10.22
CA SER A 82 -0.31 4.00 -9.88
C SER A 82 -0.16 2.61 -10.49
N SER A 83 0.84 2.41 -11.34
CA SER A 83 1.16 1.10 -11.92
C SER A 83 1.64 0.10 -10.87
N ALA A 84 2.12 0.57 -9.73
CA ALA A 84 2.45 -0.24 -8.55
C ALA A 84 1.26 -1.02 -7.98
N LEU A 85 0.03 -0.54 -8.20
CA LEU A 85 -1.19 -1.18 -7.71
C LEU A 85 -1.85 -2.13 -8.73
N GLY A 86 -1.25 -2.30 -9.89
CA GLY A 86 -1.72 -3.17 -10.96
C GLY A 86 -2.32 -2.43 -12.14
N GLU A 87 -3.56 -2.75 -12.54
CA GLU A 87 -4.19 -2.18 -13.71
C GLU A 87 -4.38 -0.67 -13.60
N THR A 88 -3.93 0.07 -14.61
CA THR A 88 -3.97 1.53 -14.61
C THR A 88 -5.26 2.13 -15.16
N HIS A 89 -6.09 1.33 -15.83
CA HIS A 89 -7.35 1.76 -16.44
C HIS A 89 -8.59 1.17 -15.76
N THR A 90 -8.41 0.35 -14.74
CA THR A 90 -9.50 -0.31 -14.02
C THR A 90 -9.21 -0.33 -12.53
N TRP A 91 -10.16 0.11 -11.72
CA TRP A 91 -10.10 -0.04 -10.27
C TRP A 91 -11.10 -1.08 -9.79
N SER A 92 -10.66 -1.88 -8.83
CA SER A 92 -11.48 -2.92 -8.21
C SER A 92 -11.98 -2.46 -6.84
N PHE A 93 -13.25 -2.75 -6.58
CA PHE A 93 -13.96 -2.46 -5.35
C PHE A 93 -14.52 -3.74 -4.73
N GLY A 94 -14.87 -3.68 -3.45
CA GLY A 94 -15.54 -4.75 -2.75
C GLY A 94 -16.99 -4.93 -3.21
N GLY A 95 -17.63 -5.96 -2.67
CA GLY A 95 -18.99 -6.34 -2.99
C GLY A 95 -19.08 -7.79 -3.46
N LEU A 96 -20.29 -8.30 -3.58
CA LEU A 96 -20.60 -9.62 -4.13
C LEU A 96 -21.62 -9.46 -5.26
N PRO A 97 -21.19 -9.53 -6.53
CA PRO A 97 -19.81 -9.74 -7.00
C PRO A 97 -18.92 -8.50 -6.82
N ALA A 98 -17.60 -8.70 -6.82
CA ALA A 98 -16.63 -7.61 -6.81
C ALA A 98 -16.82 -6.70 -8.03
N GLN A 99 -16.86 -5.40 -7.81
CA GLN A 99 -17.10 -4.43 -8.89
C GLN A 99 -15.77 -3.97 -9.49
N ARG A 100 -15.68 -3.99 -10.83
CA ARG A 100 -14.56 -3.40 -11.58
C ARG A 100 -15.08 -2.18 -12.33
N VAL A 101 -14.38 -1.07 -12.18
CA VAL A 101 -14.76 0.22 -12.77
C VAL A 101 -13.65 0.70 -13.68
N ALA A 102 -14.00 0.97 -14.94
CA ALA A 102 -13.11 1.62 -15.87
C ALA A 102 -12.92 3.09 -15.46
N ILE A 103 -11.68 3.54 -15.44
CA ILE A 103 -11.30 4.90 -15.12
C ILE A 103 -10.56 5.54 -16.30
N ARG A 104 -10.50 6.89 -16.30
CA ARG A 104 -9.73 7.66 -17.28
C ARG A 104 -8.57 8.34 -16.57
N PRO A 105 -7.37 7.72 -16.55
CA PRO A 105 -6.22 8.32 -15.90
C PRO A 105 -5.73 9.53 -16.68
N VAL A 106 -5.58 10.65 -16.00
CA VAL A 106 -4.92 11.87 -16.53
C VAL A 106 -3.41 11.86 -16.18
N LEU A 107 -3.01 11.04 -15.21
CA LEU A 107 -1.63 10.78 -14.86
C LEU A 107 -1.48 9.29 -14.51
N VAL A 108 -0.45 8.67 -15.06
CA VAL A 108 0.01 7.33 -14.68
C VAL A 108 1.45 7.44 -14.21
N THR A 109 1.75 6.90 -13.04
CA THR A 109 3.10 6.90 -12.47
C THR A 109 3.36 5.58 -11.73
N ASN A 110 4.61 5.18 -11.63
CA ASN A 110 5.04 4.08 -10.78
C ASN A 110 5.46 4.54 -9.38
N GLN A 111 5.53 5.86 -9.13
CA GLN A 111 5.92 6.43 -7.85
C GLN A 111 4.68 6.93 -7.10
N ILE A 112 4.38 6.28 -5.98
CA ILE A 112 3.16 6.61 -5.22
C ILE A 112 3.21 8.02 -4.61
N ASP A 113 4.37 8.50 -4.21
CA ASP A 113 4.53 9.84 -3.65
C ASP A 113 4.18 10.90 -4.69
N ALA A 114 4.62 10.74 -5.93
CA ALA A 114 4.26 11.61 -7.03
C ALA A 114 2.73 11.58 -7.32
N ALA A 115 2.10 10.42 -7.21
CA ALA A 115 0.65 10.29 -7.34
C ALA A 115 -0.10 11.01 -6.21
N ILE A 116 0.39 10.89 -4.97
CA ILE A 116 -0.18 11.56 -3.79
C ILE A 116 -0.05 13.08 -3.94
N ASP A 117 1.12 13.58 -4.33
CA ASP A 117 1.37 15.01 -4.53
C ASP A 117 0.45 15.58 -5.62
N ALA A 118 0.29 14.89 -6.73
CA ALA A 118 -0.63 15.28 -7.79
C ALA A 118 -2.10 15.31 -7.31
N CYS A 119 -2.49 14.33 -6.48
CA CYS A 119 -3.82 14.27 -5.87
C CYS A 119 -4.04 15.44 -4.90
N VAL A 120 -3.08 15.75 -4.05
CA VAL A 120 -3.09 16.90 -3.12
C VAL A 120 -3.17 18.22 -3.90
N ALA A 121 -2.46 18.33 -5.02
CA ALA A 121 -2.52 19.48 -5.92
C ALA A 121 -3.89 19.63 -6.65
N GLY A 122 -4.78 18.63 -6.51
CA GLY A 122 -6.14 18.72 -7.05
C GLY A 122 -6.29 18.25 -8.49
N LEU A 123 -5.39 17.35 -8.95
CA LEU A 123 -5.44 16.81 -10.31
C LEU A 123 -6.62 15.85 -10.51
N GLY A 124 -6.93 15.00 -9.51
CA GLY A 124 -8.00 14.01 -9.64
C GLY A 124 -8.17 13.13 -8.42
N CYS A 125 -8.95 12.06 -8.58
CA CYS A 125 -9.08 10.97 -7.62
C CYS A 125 -7.87 10.03 -7.75
N LEU A 126 -7.41 9.48 -6.62
CA LEU A 126 -6.32 8.53 -6.54
C LEU A 126 -6.79 7.27 -5.79
N GLN A 127 -6.47 6.09 -6.31
CA GLN A 127 -6.49 4.86 -5.52
C GLN A 127 -5.08 4.59 -4.98
N ALA A 128 -4.96 4.42 -3.66
CA ALA A 128 -3.70 4.18 -2.96
C ALA A 128 -3.90 3.15 -1.83
N LEU A 129 -2.82 2.60 -1.31
CA LEU A 129 -2.88 1.89 -0.04
C LEU A 129 -3.02 2.91 1.09
N ARG A 130 -3.85 2.60 2.08
CA ARG A 130 -4.22 3.54 3.14
C ARG A 130 -3.01 4.16 3.83
N TYR A 131 -2.01 3.34 4.21
CA TYR A 131 -0.81 3.83 4.89
C TYR A 131 -0.01 4.84 4.07
N GLN A 132 -0.03 4.72 2.73
CA GLN A 132 0.67 5.66 1.83
C GLN A 132 0.03 7.06 1.86
N ALA A 133 -1.29 7.13 1.88
CA ALA A 133 -2.03 8.40 1.90
C ALA A 133 -2.28 8.94 3.32
N GLN A 134 -1.91 8.20 4.38
CA GLN A 134 -2.29 8.50 5.75
C GLN A 134 -1.90 9.89 6.19
N ALA A 135 -0.65 10.29 5.99
CA ALA A 135 -0.19 11.62 6.40
C ALA A 135 -0.95 12.78 5.71
N ALA A 136 -1.35 12.59 4.45
CA ALA A 136 -2.14 13.57 3.72
C ALA A 136 -3.61 13.60 4.19
N LEU A 137 -4.17 12.45 4.57
CA LEU A 137 -5.51 12.35 5.16
C LEU A 137 -5.57 13.02 6.54
N GLU A 138 -4.63 12.73 7.42
CA GLU A 138 -4.55 13.29 8.78
C GLU A 138 -4.39 14.83 8.76
N ARG A 139 -3.64 15.35 7.79
CA ARG A 139 -3.48 16.79 7.59
C ARG A 139 -4.66 17.44 6.85
N GLY A 140 -5.70 16.70 6.53
CA GLY A 140 -6.86 17.19 5.78
C GLY A 140 -6.57 17.59 4.32
N LYS A 141 -5.38 17.25 3.79
CA LYS A 141 -5.02 17.51 2.39
C LYS A 141 -5.76 16.61 1.43
N LEU A 142 -6.11 15.39 1.87
CA LEU A 142 -6.93 14.43 1.15
C LEU A 142 -8.15 14.05 1.98
N ARG A 143 -9.22 13.62 1.31
CA ARG A 143 -10.42 13.04 1.89
C ARG A 143 -10.61 11.64 1.32
N ARG A 144 -10.89 10.66 2.18
CA ARG A 144 -11.26 9.30 1.80
C ARG A 144 -12.65 9.30 1.19
N LEU A 145 -12.80 8.62 0.08
CA LEU A 145 -14.01 8.50 -0.71
C LEU A 145 -14.43 7.03 -0.80
N LEU A 146 -15.70 6.79 -1.05
CA LEU A 146 -16.23 5.46 -1.36
C LEU A 146 -15.91 4.37 -0.32
N ALA A 147 -15.74 4.73 0.95
CA ALA A 147 -15.28 3.83 2.00
C ALA A 147 -16.15 2.55 2.16
N ARG A 148 -17.47 2.65 1.92
CA ARG A 148 -18.40 1.50 1.97
C ARG A 148 -18.22 0.50 0.82
N PHE A 149 -17.48 0.86 -0.21
CA PHE A 149 -17.21 0.01 -1.38
C PHE A 149 -15.81 -0.56 -1.39
N GLU A 150 -15.01 -0.32 -0.35
CA GLU A 150 -13.66 -0.84 -0.29
C GLU A 150 -13.64 -2.36 -0.25
N ALA A 151 -12.65 -2.94 -0.90
CA ALA A 151 -12.40 -4.37 -0.86
C ALA A 151 -11.88 -4.82 0.52
N ALA A 152 -11.85 -6.13 0.75
CA ALA A 152 -11.28 -6.72 1.95
C ALA A 152 -9.84 -6.24 2.18
N PRO A 153 -9.38 -6.19 3.44
CA PRO A 153 -8.01 -5.83 3.76
C PRO A 153 -7.01 -6.76 3.08
N LEU A 154 -5.87 -6.20 2.69
CA LEU A 154 -4.73 -6.94 2.18
C LEU A 154 -3.76 -7.21 3.33
N PRO A 155 -3.29 -8.45 3.50
CA PRO A 155 -2.29 -8.75 4.51
C PRO A 155 -0.94 -8.11 4.14
N ILE A 156 -0.24 -7.61 5.14
CA ILE A 156 1.15 -7.18 5.06
C ILE A 156 1.97 -8.26 5.72
N GLN A 157 2.92 -8.82 4.99
CA GLN A 157 3.70 -9.95 5.42
C GLN A 157 5.19 -9.67 5.21
N LEU A 158 6.00 -10.03 6.20
CA LEU A 158 7.43 -10.13 6.05
C LEU A 158 7.73 -11.54 5.55
N VAL A 159 8.42 -11.65 4.43
CA VAL A 159 8.67 -12.91 3.73
C VAL A 159 10.16 -13.15 3.55
N TYR A 160 10.61 -14.39 3.66
CA TYR A 160 12.00 -14.79 3.45
C TYR A 160 12.09 -16.28 3.06
N PRO A 161 13.11 -16.68 2.28
CA PRO A 161 13.33 -18.08 1.93
C PRO A 161 13.64 -18.94 3.14
N HIS A 162 13.13 -20.17 3.18
CA HIS A 162 13.37 -21.09 4.31
C HIS A 162 14.87 -21.31 4.57
N ALA A 163 15.68 -21.43 3.52
CA ALA A 163 17.12 -21.59 3.62
C ALA A 163 17.82 -20.40 4.33
N ARG A 164 17.24 -19.19 4.24
CA ARG A 164 17.78 -17.98 4.87
C ARG A 164 17.51 -17.91 6.38
N LEU A 165 16.58 -18.71 6.90
CA LEU A 165 16.33 -18.79 8.35
C LEU A 165 17.56 -19.26 9.15
N LEU A 166 18.49 -19.95 8.48
CA LEU A 166 19.74 -20.39 9.09
C LEU A 166 20.73 -19.24 9.33
N SER A 167 20.57 -18.10 8.62
CA SER A 167 21.42 -16.92 8.80
C SER A 167 21.06 -16.19 10.11
N ALA A 168 22.05 -16.03 10.99
CA ALA A 168 21.88 -15.29 12.25
C ALA A 168 21.44 -13.82 11.99
N ASN A 169 21.94 -13.21 10.92
CA ASN A 169 21.62 -11.83 10.55
C ASN A 169 20.16 -11.68 10.13
N VAL A 170 19.65 -12.59 9.30
CA VAL A 170 18.25 -12.61 8.88
C VAL A 170 17.33 -12.81 10.07
N ARG A 171 17.65 -13.76 10.95
CA ARG A 171 16.90 -14.02 12.18
C ARG A 171 16.85 -12.78 13.08
N ALA A 172 17.99 -12.17 13.36
CA ALA A 172 18.08 -10.95 14.16
C ALA A 172 17.25 -9.81 13.56
N PHE A 173 17.27 -9.66 12.23
CA PHE A 173 16.45 -8.64 11.54
C PHE A 173 14.95 -8.95 11.65
N VAL A 174 14.53 -10.19 11.44
CA VAL A 174 13.12 -10.61 11.54
C VAL A 174 12.60 -10.39 12.96
N ASP A 175 13.35 -10.85 13.98
CA ASP A 175 12.99 -10.70 15.40
C ASP A 175 12.91 -9.23 15.83
N PHE A 176 13.74 -8.37 15.23
CA PHE A 176 13.70 -6.94 15.46
C PHE A 176 12.52 -6.26 14.74
N ALA A 177 12.27 -6.62 13.47
CA ALA A 177 11.35 -5.92 12.59
C ALA A 177 9.89 -6.27 12.86
N VAL A 178 9.57 -7.56 13.07
CA VAL A 178 8.18 -8.05 13.20
C VAL A 178 7.40 -7.33 14.31
N PRO A 179 7.87 -7.26 15.56
CA PRO A 179 7.10 -6.61 16.63
C PRO A 179 6.91 -5.11 16.36
N ARG A 180 7.92 -4.44 15.79
CA ARG A 180 7.86 -3.01 15.48
C ARG A 180 6.89 -2.69 14.34
N LEU A 181 6.89 -3.52 13.30
CA LEU A 181 5.94 -3.40 12.20
C LEU A 181 4.50 -3.63 12.70
N ARG A 182 4.28 -4.63 13.56
CA ARG A 182 2.95 -4.89 14.14
C ARG A 182 2.42 -3.68 14.91
N VAL A 183 3.23 -3.06 15.74
CA VAL A 183 2.84 -1.83 16.47
C VAL A 183 2.54 -0.70 15.50
N SER A 184 3.45 -0.40 14.57
CA SER A 184 3.29 0.69 13.60
C SER A 184 2.06 0.54 12.68
N LEU A 185 1.71 -0.70 12.33
CA LEU A 185 0.60 -0.99 11.43
C LEU A 185 -0.75 -1.14 12.16
N SER A 186 -0.75 -1.50 13.45
CA SER A 186 -1.99 -1.53 14.27
C SER A 186 -2.56 -0.12 14.48
N ASP A 187 -1.71 0.87 14.65
CA ASP A 187 -2.14 2.27 14.82
C ASP A 187 -2.76 2.84 13.53
N ALA A 188 -2.32 2.36 12.37
CA ALA A 188 -2.86 2.79 11.08
C ALA A 188 -4.31 2.32 10.84
N ASP A 189 -4.76 1.22 11.44
CA ASP A 189 -6.12 0.69 11.27
C ASP A 189 -7.14 1.25 12.27
N THR A 190 -6.68 1.70 13.45
CA THR A 190 -7.57 2.12 14.56
C THR A 190 -8.10 3.54 14.41
N VAL A 191 -7.51 4.40 13.62
CA VAL A 191 -7.85 5.86 13.54
C VAL A 191 -9.11 6.17 12.73
N ASN A 192 -9.92 5.22 12.28
CA ASN A 192 -11.26 5.54 11.72
C ASN A 192 -12.17 4.33 11.63
N ALA A 193 -12.64 3.82 12.76
CA ALA A 193 -13.95 3.18 12.80
C ALA A 193 -15.01 4.28 12.63
N PRO A 194 -15.98 4.19 11.72
CA PRO A 194 -17.08 5.16 11.66
C PRO A 194 -17.89 5.06 12.96
N ARG A 195 -18.09 6.22 13.64
CA ARG A 195 -19.14 6.38 14.63
C ARG A 195 -20.48 6.38 13.93
#